data_91e1b4a3e11f914ae568437518279474
#
_entry.id   91e1b4a3e11f914ae568437518279474
#
_cell.length_a   1.000
_cell.length_b   1.000
_cell.length_c   1.000
_cell.angle_alpha   90.00
_cell.angle_beta   90.00
_cell.angle_gamma   90.00
#
_symmetry.space_group_name_H-M   'P 1'
#
loop_
_entity.id
_entity.type
_entity.pdbx_description
1 polymer ?
#
loop_
_entity_poly.entity_id
_entity_poly.type
_entity_poly.pdbx_seq_one_letter_code
_entity_poly.pdbx_strand_id
1 'polypeptide(L)'
;MSAAASNRLELLSEQDVVRARQVVRKLAQDSGFSLVEQTKLVTASSELARNTLIHGGGGYMELEVLSESDGRSGIRLRFVDDGPGIADMKLALTDGWTSGSGLGLGLSGSRRLASEFDIQSAPGQGTRVTIVRWK
;
A
#
# COMPACT_ATOMS: atom_id res chain seq x y z
N MET A 1 16.95 15.30 8.43
CA MET A 1 16.08 14.57 7.56
C MET A 1 16.88 13.51 6.85
N SER A 2 16.59 12.36 7.16
CA SER A 2 17.25 11.34 6.44
C SER A 2 16.70 11.34 5.05
N ALA A 3 17.53 11.50 4.12
CA ALA A 3 17.23 11.09 2.79
C ALA A 3 17.03 9.60 2.82
N ALA A 4 16.00 9.17 3.48
CA ALA A 4 15.62 7.80 3.39
C ALA A 4 15.54 7.49 1.90
N ALA A 5 16.23 6.48 1.48
CA ALA A 5 16.19 6.04 0.11
C ALA A 5 14.73 5.80 -0.24
N SER A 6 14.20 6.68 -1.08
CA SER A 6 12.89 6.51 -1.65
C SER A 6 13.07 5.64 -2.89
N ASN A 7 12.49 4.46 -2.87
CA ASN A 7 12.52 3.54 -4.00
C ASN A 7 11.15 3.48 -4.64
N ARG A 8 11.15 3.41 -5.96
CA ARG A 8 9.93 3.30 -6.73
C ARG A 8 9.93 1.97 -7.48
N LEU A 9 8.79 1.27 -7.43
CA LEU A 9 8.59 0.00 -8.09
C LEU A 9 7.38 0.09 -9.00
N GLU A 10 7.56 -0.23 -10.28
CA GLU A 10 6.44 -0.27 -11.20
C GLU A 10 5.53 -1.46 -10.90
N LEU A 11 4.22 -1.26 -11.05
CA LEU A 11 3.22 -2.29 -10.82
C LEU A 11 2.41 -2.46 -12.09
N LEU A 12 2.99 -3.18 -13.06
CA LEU A 12 2.44 -3.34 -14.40
C LEU A 12 2.08 -4.80 -14.73
N SER A 13 2.42 -5.73 -13.84
CA SER A 13 2.18 -7.16 -14.06
C SER A 13 2.02 -7.89 -12.73
N GLU A 14 1.51 -9.12 -12.79
CA GLU A 14 1.41 -9.96 -11.59
C GLU A 14 2.78 -10.21 -10.98
N GLN A 15 3.82 -10.32 -11.79
CA GLN A 15 5.18 -10.50 -11.29
C GLN A 15 5.64 -9.29 -10.49
N ASP A 16 5.21 -8.10 -10.89
CA ASP A 16 5.53 -6.88 -10.15
C ASP A 16 4.88 -6.88 -8.77
N VAL A 17 3.66 -7.43 -8.66
CA VAL A 17 2.99 -7.57 -7.35
C VAL A 17 3.78 -8.51 -6.45
N VAL A 18 4.25 -9.64 -7.00
CA VAL A 18 5.08 -10.59 -6.24
C VAL A 18 6.38 -9.91 -5.80
N ARG A 19 7.02 -9.17 -6.68
CA ARG A 19 8.25 -8.45 -6.36
C ARG A 19 8.00 -7.42 -5.26
N ALA A 20 6.89 -6.70 -5.34
CA ALA A 20 6.53 -5.71 -4.32
C ALA A 20 6.47 -6.33 -2.93
N ARG A 21 5.85 -7.52 -2.81
CA ARG A 21 5.78 -8.23 -1.53
C ARG A 21 7.16 -8.59 -1.01
N GLN A 22 8.04 -9.06 -1.90
CA GLN A 22 9.39 -9.44 -1.52
C GLN A 22 10.20 -8.24 -1.06
N VAL A 23 10.09 -7.12 -1.77
CA VAL A 23 10.81 -5.89 -1.43
C VAL A 23 10.33 -5.33 -0.10
N VAL A 24 9.01 -5.32 0.13
CA VAL A 24 8.44 -4.83 1.39
C VAL A 24 8.90 -5.70 2.56
N ARG A 25 8.90 -7.03 2.40
CA ARG A 25 9.34 -7.93 3.45
C ARG A 25 10.81 -7.69 3.79
N LYS A 26 11.65 -7.57 2.77
CA LYS A 26 13.08 -7.32 2.98
C LYS A 26 13.31 -5.99 3.70
N LEU A 27 12.61 -4.95 3.27
CA LEU A 27 12.72 -3.64 3.90
C LEU A 27 12.30 -3.69 5.36
N ALA A 28 11.21 -4.39 5.66
CA ALA A 28 10.74 -4.52 7.03
C ALA A 28 11.73 -5.33 7.90
N GLN A 29 12.29 -6.40 7.34
CA GLN A 29 13.32 -7.18 8.04
C GLN A 29 14.53 -6.31 8.35
N ASP A 30 15.02 -5.59 7.35
CA ASP A 30 16.20 -4.74 7.50
C ASP A 30 15.96 -3.59 8.48
N SER A 31 14.71 -3.18 8.63
CA SER A 31 14.32 -2.12 9.56
C SER A 31 14.04 -2.63 10.97
N GLY A 32 14.19 -3.93 11.20
CA GLY A 32 14.02 -4.52 12.53
C GLY A 32 12.59 -4.81 12.94
N PHE A 33 11.66 -4.88 11.97
CA PHE A 33 10.27 -5.23 12.28
C PHE A 33 10.17 -6.69 12.70
N SER A 34 9.30 -6.96 13.66
CA SER A 34 9.01 -8.34 14.07
C SER A 34 8.35 -9.11 12.92
N LEU A 35 8.35 -10.45 13.02
CA LEU A 35 7.72 -11.27 12.01
C LEU A 35 6.23 -10.93 11.84
N VAL A 36 5.54 -10.69 12.95
CA VAL A 36 4.12 -10.31 12.92
C VAL A 36 3.93 -8.98 12.20
N GLU A 37 4.76 -8.00 12.50
CA GLU A 37 4.68 -6.69 11.86
C GLU A 37 5.03 -6.77 10.38
N GLN A 38 6.02 -7.57 10.02
CA GLN A 38 6.36 -7.83 8.62
C GLN A 38 5.16 -8.39 7.87
N THR A 39 4.50 -9.37 8.46
CA THR A 39 3.35 -10.04 7.83
C THR A 39 2.20 -9.06 7.63
N LYS A 40 1.92 -8.23 8.61
CA LYS A 40 0.86 -7.21 8.49
C LYS A 40 1.15 -6.24 7.35
N LEU A 41 2.39 -5.77 7.26
CA LEU A 41 2.78 -4.82 6.22
C LEU A 41 2.76 -5.47 4.83
N VAL A 42 3.25 -6.69 4.72
CA VAL A 42 3.25 -7.44 3.45
C VAL A 42 1.81 -7.70 2.99
N THR A 43 0.93 -8.08 3.91
CA THR A 43 -0.47 -8.34 3.57
C THR A 43 -1.14 -7.08 3.04
N ALA A 44 -0.97 -5.95 3.73
CA ALA A 44 -1.54 -4.68 3.30
C ALA A 44 -0.98 -4.29 1.93
N SER A 45 0.34 -4.38 1.75
CA SER A 45 0.97 -3.99 0.50
C SER A 45 0.54 -4.88 -0.67
N SER A 46 0.33 -6.17 -0.43
CA SER A 46 -0.12 -7.11 -1.45
C SER A 46 -1.50 -6.72 -1.99
N GLU A 47 -2.43 -6.41 -1.08
CA GLU A 47 -3.77 -5.97 -1.48
C GLU A 47 -3.74 -4.66 -2.25
N LEU A 48 -2.97 -3.70 -1.78
CA LEU A 48 -2.90 -2.38 -2.41
C LEU A 48 -2.17 -2.46 -3.76
N ALA A 49 -1.13 -3.26 -3.87
CA ALA A 49 -0.44 -3.47 -5.14
C ALA A 49 -1.35 -4.12 -6.17
N ARG A 50 -2.13 -5.11 -5.75
CA ARG A 50 -3.08 -5.78 -6.63
C ARG A 50 -4.17 -4.80 -7.08
N ASN A 51 -4.66 -3.95 -6.19
CA ASN A 51 -5.65 -2.93 -6.56
C ASN A 51 -5.08 -1.96 -7.59
N THR A 52 -3.84 -1.55 -7.43
CA THR A 52 -3.17 -0.69 -8.40
C THR A 52 -3.11 -1.34 -9.77
N LEU A 53 -2.75 -2.62 -9.80
CA LEU A 53 -2.63 -3.35 -11.06
C LEU A 53 -3.99 -3.59 -11.71
N ILE A 54 -4.94 -4.12 -10.97
CA ILE A 54 -6.19 -4.63 -11.54
C ILE A 54 -7.21 -3.51 -11.70
N HIS A 55 -7.49 -2.77 -10.64
CA HIS A 55 -8.50 -1.72 -10.68
C HIS A 55 -7.97 -0.42 -11.28
N GLY A 56 -6.69 -0.14 -11.06
CA GLY A 56 -6.07 1.06 -11.59
C GLY A 56 -5.50 0.90 -13.00
N GLY A 57 -5.40 -0.33 -13.50
CA GLY A 57 -4.81 -0.59 -14.81
C GLY A 57 -3.30 -0.50 -14.81
N GLY A 58 -2.68 -0.59 -13.65
CA GLY A 58 -1.24 -0.46 -13.47
C GLY A 58 -0.87 0.88 -12.87
N GLY A 59 0.32 0.96 -12.32
CA GLY A 59 0.82 2.16 -11.67
C GLY A 59 2.15 1.88 -11.02
N TYR A 60 2.36 2.40 -9.82
CA TYR A 60 3.63 2.19 -9.12
C TYR A 60 3.45 2.26 -7.61
N MET A 61 4.47 1.76 -6.91
CA MET A 61 4.57 1.84 -5.46
C MET A 61 5.86 2.59 -5.12
N GLU A 62 5.78 3.49 -4.14
CA GLU A 62 6.95 4.14 -3.57
C GLU A 62 7.15 3.63 -2.15
N LEU A 63 8.40 3.38 -1.78
CA LEU A 63 8.77 2.88 -0.45
C LEU A 63 9.71 3.88 0.21
N GLU A 64 9.49 4.14 1.49
CA GLU A 64 10.29 5.07 2.24
C GLU A 64 10.44 4.60 3.68
N VAL A 65 11.67 4.63 4.20
CA VAL A 65 11.93 4.37 5.61
C VAL A 65 11.85 5.70 6.35
N LEU A 66 11.10 5.71 7.45
CA LEU A 66 10.87 6.90 8.25
C LEU A 66 11.62 6.79 9.58
N SER A 67 12.17 7.91 10.02
CA SER A 67 12.78 8.02 11.34
C SER A 67 12.28 9.28 12.01
N GLU A 68 11.76 9.13 13.22
CA GLU A 68 11.28 10.26 14.00
C GLU A 68 12.33 10.66 15.03
N SER A 69 12.27 11.92 15.50
CA SER A 69 13.21 12.44 16.47
C SER A 69 13.12 11.74 17.83
N ASP A 70 12.00 11.06 18.10
CA ASP A 70 11.83 10.28 19.33
C ASP A 70 12.43 8.87 19.24
N GLY A 71 13.13 8.56 18.14
CA GLY A 71 13.73 7.25 17.92
C GLY A 71 12.80 6.25 17.24
N ARG A 72 11.54 6.62 17.02
CA ARG A 72 10.58 5.75 16.36
C ARG A 72 10.92 5.61 14.88
N SER A 73 10.86 4.39 14.36
CA SER A 73 11.08 4.14 12.94
C SER A 73 9.85 3.50 12.33
N GLY A 74 9.69 3.68 11.04
CA GLY A 74 8.54 3.16 10.32
C GLY A 74 8.81 3.03 8.83
N ILE A 75 7.81 2.53 8.14
CA ILE A 75 7.85 2.38 6.69
C ILE A 75 6.58 3.00 6.12
N ARG A 76 6.77 3.83 5.10
CA ARG A 76 5.67 4.41 4.35
C ARG A 76 5.65 3.80 2.95
N LEU A 77 4.46 3.38 2.53
CA LEU A 77 4.23 2.86 1.19
C LEU A 77 3.15 3.70 0.53
N ARG A 78 3.38 4.09 -0.71
CA ARG A 78 2.41 4.86 -1.49
C ARG A 78 2.14 4.11 -2.79
N PHE A 79 0.86 3.91 -3.09
CA PHE A 79 0.41 3.20 -4.29
C PHE A 79 -0.35 4.19 -5.16
N VAL A 80 0.09 4.37 -6.39
CA VAL A 80 -0.46 5.40 -7.29
C VAL A 80 -0.84 4.79 -8.62
N ASP A 81 -2.05 5.10 -9.10
CA ASP A 81 -2.48 4.74 -10.44
C ASP A 81 -3.26 5.90 -11.06
N ASP A 82 -3.38 5.86 -12.39
CA ASP A 82 -4.14 6.83 -13.17
C ASP A 82 -5.43 6.21 -13.71
N GLY A 83 -5.98 5.25 -13.00
CA GLY A 83 -7.17 4.53 -13.41
C GLY A 83 -8.46 5.33 -13.23
N PRO A 84 -9.59 4.64 -13.22
CA PRO A 84 -10.91 5.31 -13.18
C PRO A 84 -11.22 5.99 -11.85
N GLY A 85 -10.43 5.71 -10.81
CA GLY A 85 -10.71 6.23 -9.48
C GLY A 85 -11.84 5.47 -8.80
N ILE A 86 -12.20 5.93 -7.61
CA ILE A 86 -13.24 5.31 -6.78
C ILE A 86 -14.39 6.30 -6.66
N ALA A 87 -15.57 5.88 -7.15
CA ALA A 87 -16.74 6.74 -7.16
C ALA A 87 -17.39 6.87 -5.78
N ASP A 88 -17.42 5.76 -5.03
CA ASP A 88 -18.03 5.71 -3.71
C ASP A 88 -16.97 5.27 -2.69
N MET A 89 -16.28 6.25 -2.13
CA MET A 89 -15.20 6.00 -1.18
C MET A 89 -15.71 5.36 0.10
N LYS A 90 -16.88 5.77 0.56
CA LYS A 90 -17.44 5.23 1.78
C LYS A 90 -17.73 3.73 1.64
N LEU A 91 -18.31 3.34 0.49
CA LEU A 91 -18.57 1.94 0.20
C LEU A 91 -17.28 1.15 0.05
N ALA A 92 -16.29 1.71 -0.64
CA ALA A 92 -15.01 1.04 -0.85
C ALA A 92 -14.27 0.76 0.46
N LEU A 93 -14.50 1.57 1.49
CA LEU A 93 -13.90 1.38 2.81
C LEU A 93 -14.76 0.53 3.74
N THR A 94 -15.92 0.06 3.27
CA THR A 94 -16.81 -0.78 4.07
C THR A 94 -16.23 -2.19 4.17
N ASP A 95 -16.28 -2.75 5.37
CA ASP A 95 -15.81 -4.11 5.63
C ASP A 95 -16.59 -5.11 4.79
N GLY A 96 -15.85 -6.03 4.17
CA GLY A 96 -16.45 -7.12 3.41
C GLY A 96 -16.95 -6.72 2.02
N TRP A 97 -16.88 -5.44 1.64
CA TRP A 97 -17.29 -5.04 0.31
C TRP A 97 -16.33 -5.58 -0.74
N THR A 98 -16.89 -6.10 -1.82
CA THR A 98 -16.10 -6.55 -2.96
C THR A 98 -16.63 -5.87 -4.23
N SER A 99 -15.74 -5.69 -5.20
CA SER A 99 -16.17 -5.22 -6.51
C SER A 99 -16.94 -6.33 -7.24
N GLY A 100 -17.67 -5.97 -8.28
CA GLY A 100 -18.44 -6.94 -9.07
C GLY A 100 -17.58 -8.02 -9.72
N SER A 101 -16.27 -7.86 -9.75
CA SER A 101 -15.36 -8.88 -10.29
C SER A 101 -15.02 -9.98 -9.30
N GLY A 102 -15.57 -9.92 -8.09
CA GLY A 102 -15.26 -10.88 -7.03
C GLY A 102 -13.96 -10.60 -6.31
N LEU A 103 -13.24 -9.55 -6.72
CA LEU A 103 -12.01 -9.14 -6.07
C LEU A 103 -12.36 -8.05 -5.08
N GLY A 104 -12.12 -8.29 -3.80
CA GLY A 104 -12.23 -7.27 -2.78
C GLY A 104 -11.17 -6.22 -3.03
N LEU A 105 -11.46 -4.97 -2.69
CA LEU A 105 -10.45 -3.93 -2.73
C LEU A 105 -9.49 -4.01 -1.55
N GLY A 106 -9.92 -4.68 -0.47
CA GLY A 106 -9.08 -4.84 0.71
C GLY A 106 -8.75 -3.55 1.43
N LEU A 107 -9.44 -2.45 1.12
CA LEU A 107 -9.10 -1.15 1.67
C LEU A 107 -9.32 -1.08 3.17
N SER A 108 -10.44 -1.63 3.65
CA SER A 108 -10.71 -1.63 5.09
C SER A 108 -9.73 -2.49 5.85
N GLY A 109 -9.36 -3.65 5.28
CA GLY A 109 -8.35 -4.53 5.87
C GLY A 109 -6.98 -3.89 5.88
N SER A 110 -6.59 -3.26 4.78
CA SER A 110 -5.31 -2.56 4.69
C SER A 110 -5.26 -1.41 5.69
N ARG A 111 -6.35 -0.68 5.86
CA ARG A 111 -6.43 0.42 6.83
C ARG A 111 -6.21 -0.09 8.26
N ARG A 112 -6.79 -1.24 8.60
CA ARG A 112 -6.62 -1.83 9.93
C ARG A 112 -5.20 -2.33 10.19
N LEU A 113 -4.51 -2.77 9.14
CA LEU A 113 -3.15 -3.30 9.28
C LEU A 113 -2.09 -2.21 9.32
N ALA A 114 -2.45 -0.98 8.99
CA ALA A 114 -1.52 0.15 9.00
C ALA A 114 -1.68 0.97 10.27
N SER A 115 -0.61 1.68 10.65
CA SER A 115 -0.68 2.65 11.72
C SER A 115 -1.38 3.92 11.27
N GLU A 116 -1.12 4.31 10.01
CA GLU A 116 -1.72 5.48 9.38
C GLU A 116 -2.18 5.09 7.98
N PHE A 117 -3.29 5.63 7.55
CA PHE A 117 -3.87 5.33 6.26
C PHE A 117 -4.46 6.61 5.66
N ASP A 118 -4.10 6.90 4.41
CA ASP A 118 -4.67 8.00 3.65
C ASP A 118 -5.01 7.52 2.25
N ILE A 119 -6.14 7.95 1.73
CA ILE A 119 -6.54 7.61 0.37
C ILE A 119 -7.12 8.85 -0.30
N GLN A 120 -6.67 9.11 -1.52
CA GLN A 120 -7.15 10.19 -2.36
C GLN A 120 -7.58 9.58 -3.69
N SER A 121 -8.84 9.76 -4.04
CA SER A 121 -9.39 9.24 -5.28
C SER A 121 -10.66 9.99 -5.64
N ALA A 122 -10.90 10.13 -6.93
CA ALA A 122 -12.13 10.67 -7.45
C ALA A 122 -12.35 10.10 -8.85
N PRO A 123 -13.59 10.03 -9.33
CA PRO A 123 -13.85 9.50 -10.66
C PRO A 123 -13.00 10.19 -11.72
N GLY A 124 -12.29 9.40 -12.52
CA GLY A 124 -11.44 9.90 -13.58
C GLY A 124 -10.10 10.49 -13.14
N GLN A 125 -9.81 10.47 -11.83
CA GLN A 125 -8.61 11.09 -11.26
C GLN A 125 -7.56 10.08 -10.79
N GLY A 126 -7.82 8.79 -10.97
CA GLY A 126 -6.95 7.76 -10.42
C GLY A 126 -7.09 7.60 -8.93
N THR A 127 -6.16 6.85 -8.34
CA THR A 127 -6.18 6.57 -6.91
C THR A 127 -4.78 6.65 -6.34
N ARG A 128 -4.66 7.25 -5.15
CA ARG A 128 -3.41 7.30 -4.40
C ARG A 128 -3.68 6.86 -2.98
N VAL A 129 -3.03 5.77 -2.57
CA VAL A 129 -3.18 5.24 -1.22
C VAL A 129 -1.81 5.30 -0.53
N THR A 130 -1.77 5.87 0.66
CA THR A 130 -0.56 5.93 1.45
C THR A 130 -0.81 5.24 2.77
N ILE A 131 0.07 4.30 3.14
CA ILE A 131 0.03 3.67 4.45
C ILE A 131 1.37 3.86 5.14
N VAL A 132 1.32 3.95 6.46
CA VAL A 132 2.50 3.98 7.32
C VAL A 132 2.33 2.93 8.38
N ARG A 133 3.37 2.15 8.62
CA ARG A 133 3.42 1.23 9.74
C ARG A 133 4.62 1.59 10.60
N TRP A 134 4.36 1.94 11.85
CA TRP A 134 5.41 2.20 12.83
C TRP A 134 5.84 0.89 13.49
N LYS A 135 7.12 0.81 13.72
CA LYS A 135 7.70 -0.34 14.41
C LYS A 135 7.31 -0.37 15.89
#